data_eba8a69f98ebc969c8614c85160be725
#
_entry.id   eba8a69f98ebc969c8614c85160be725
#
_cell.length_a   1.000
_cell.length_b   1.000
_cell.length_c   1.000
_cell.angle_alpha   90.00
_cell.angle_beta   90.00
_cell.angle_gamma   90.00
#
_symmetry.space_group_name_H-M   'P 1'
#
loop_
_entity.id
_entity.type
_entity.pdbx_description
1 polymer ?
#
loop_
_entity_poly.entity_id
_entity_poly.type
_entity_poly.pdbx_seq_one_letter_code
_entity_poly.pdbx_strand_id
1 'polypeptide(L)'
;MSLIISYFDEKEKQFYLWVDGRIYHEEDGQNYVLLDDYKRTYVCGNKVICLTGNLGAINESMTKLTNEESVNSVRNKLIGTYNSYINRVPDELLELGAYVFSVENGIGVVYQMSHEDGFIVNKNETINQNLFVISPDKSSEVLQYIKDEVIKDNNFGNVVYRAYNYFCGETIGGNLYKYYINEQGVEAYKTKILDCKMCRCYQKKAGLTIKDDIDGEVV
;
A
#
# COMPACT_ATOMS: atom_id res chain seq x y z
N MET A 1 9.39 0.35 -1.73
CA MET A 1 8.17 0.18 -0.87
C MET A 1 7.20 1.31 -1.19
N SER A 2 5.89 1.15 -0.97
CA SER A 2 4.85 2.15 -1.26
C SER A 2 4.51 3.01 -0.07
N LEU A 3 3.84 4.14 -0.33
CA LEU A 3 3.13 4.89 0.69
C LEU A 3 1.74 4.28 0.90
N ILE A 4 1.45 3.88 2.12
CA ILE A 4 0.14 3.41 2.57
C ILE A 4 -0.34 4.39 3.63
N ILE A 5 -1.54 4.95 3.45
CA ILE A 5 -2.19 5.80 4.43
C ILE A 5 -3.54 5.16 4.74
N SER A 6 -3.84 4.95 6.02
CA SER A 6 -5.15 4.47 6.44
C SER A 6 -5.70 5.26 7.62
N TYR A 7 -6.99 5.49 7.61
CA TYR A 7 -7.74 6.16 8.67
C TYR A 7 -8.97 5.33 9.02
N PHE A 8 -9.21 5.10 10.30
CA PHE A 8 -10.41 4.45 10.80
C PHE A 8 -11.38 5.49 11.33
N ASP A 9 -12.57 5.53 10.76
CA ASP A 9 -13.68 6.34 11.26
C ASP A 9 -14.49 5.55 12.30
N GLU A 10 -14.41 5.98 13.55
CA GLU A 10 -15.09 5.30 14.66
C GLU A 10 -16.61 5.42 14.59
N LYS A 11 -17.15 6.47 13.95
CA LYS A 11 -18.60 6.67 13.82
C LYS A 11 -19.18 5.75 12.75
N GLU A 12 -18.50 5.67 11.60
CA GLU A 12 -18.92 4.85 10.47
C GLU A 12 -18.46 3.39 10.60
N LYS A 13 -17.59 3.09 11.57
CA LYS A 13 -16.96 1.77 11.75
C LYS A 13 -16.30 1.28 10.46
N GLN A 14 -15.53 2.16 9.83
CA GLN A 14 -14.97 1.93 8.50
C GLN A 14 -13.54 2.40 8.40
N PHE A 15 -12.67 1.59 7.77
CA PHE A 15 -11.39 2.04 7.27
C PHE A 15 -11.53 2.75 5.92
N TYR A 16 -10.80 3.84 5.81
CA TYR A 16 -10.39 4.46 4.56
C TYR A 16 -8.93 4.14 4.35
N LEU A 17 -8.60 3.44 3.27
CA LEU A 17 -7.24 3.00 2.96
C LEU A 17 -6.83 3.51 1.59
N TRP A 18 -5.65 4.10 1.47
CA TRP A 18 -5.05 4.56 0.22
C TRP A 18 -3.68 3.94 0.04
N VAL A 19 -3.41 3.44 -1.16
CA VAL A 19 -2.14 2.80 -1.53
C VAL A 19 -1.72 3.26 -2.91
N ASP A 20 -0.50 3.72 -3.07
CA ASP A 20 0.03 4.10 -4.37
C ASP A 20 0.48 2.88 -5.20
N GLY A 21 0.43 3.01 -6.52
CA GLY A 21 0.72 1.95 -7.49
C GLY A 21 2.09 2.02 -8.13
N ARG A 22 3.04 2.84 -7.60
CA ARG A 22 4.37 2.95 -8.19
C ARG A 22 5.28 1.78 -7.83
N ILE A 23 5.95 1.24 -8.84
CA ILE A 23 7.10 0.36 -8.69
C ILE A 23 8.31 1.08 -9.26
N TYR A 24 9.39 1.05 -8.50
CA TYR A 24 10.68 1.54 -8.92
C TYR A 24 11.77 0.48 -8.71
N HIS A 25 12.86 0.64 -9.41
CA HIS A 25 14.09 -0.13 -9.27
C HIS A 25 15.23 0.84 -8.95
N GLU A 26 16.06 0.49 -8.00
CA GLU A 26 17.27 1.24 -7.66
C GLU A 26 18.47 0.57 -8.32
N GLU A 27 19.26 1.36 -9.04
CA GLU A 27 20.50 0.93 -9.67
C GLU A 27 21.52 2.09 -9.57
N ASP A 28 22.69 1.80 -9.04
CA ASP A 28 23.78 2.80 -8.84
C ASP A 28 23.34 4.05 -8.06
N GLY A 29 22.47 3.87 -7.04
CA GLY A 29 21.94 4.96 -6.22
C GLY A 29 20.92 5.87 -6.93
N GLN A 30 20.41 5.44 -8.08
CA GLN A 30 19.34 6.11 -8.82
C GLN A 30 18.08 5.26 -8.87
N ASN A 31 16.93 5.90 -8.70
CA ASN A 31 15.63 5.23 -8.79
C ASN A 31 15.04 5.36 -10.20
N TYR A 32 14.63 4.25 -10.76
CA TYR A 32 13.98 4.16 -12.06
C TYR A 32 12.55 3.69 -11.90
N VAL A 33 11.58 4.50 -12.32
CA VAL A 33 10.16 4.10 -12.30
C VAL A 33 9.93 3.01 -13.35
N LEU A 34 9.48 1.85 -12.92
CA LEU A 34 9.15 0.71 -13.79
C LEU A 34 7.67 0.72 -14.16
N LEU A 35 6.78 0.90 -13.20
CA LEU A 35 5.34 0.90 -13.38
C LEU A 35 4.68 1.94 -12.46
N ASP A 36 3.62 2.56 -12.95
CA ASP A 36 2.78 3.50 -12.21
C ASP A 36 1.37 2.94 -11.90
N ASP A 37 1.11 1.69 -12.27
CA ASP A 37 -0.18 1.04 -12.11
C ASP A 37 -0.04 -0.40 -11.62
N TYR A 38 0.64 -0.56 -10.48
CA TYR A 38 0.79 -1.87 -9.88
C TYR A 38 -0.07 -2.01 -8.63
N LYS A 39 -1.04 -2.90 -8.71
CA LYS A 39 -1.91 -3.22 -7.57
C LYS A 39 -1.23 -4.25 -6.67
N ARG A 40 -0.65 -3.80 -5.55
CA ARG A 40 -0.03 -4.66 -4.51
C ARG A 40 -0.99 -5.04 -3.39
N THR A 41 -2.26 -4.85 -3.62
CA THR A 41 -3.33 -5.10 -2.65
C THR A 41 -4.22 -6.24 -3.13
N TYR A 42 -4.64 -7.08 -2.20
CA TYR A 42 -5.58 -8.17 -2.42
C TYR A 42 -6.81 -7.98 -1.54
N VAL A 43 -7.99 -7.99 -2.14
CA VAL A 43 -9.26 -7.95 -1.40
C VAL A 43 -9.66 -9.38 -1.05
N CYS A 44 -9.89 -9.63 0.24
CA CYS A 44 -10.18 -10.94 0.78
C CYS A 44 -11.37 -10.86 1.75
N GLY A 45 -12.57 -11.15 1.26
CA GLY A 45 -13.80 -10.95 2.02
C GLY A 45 -13.95 -9.51 2.49
N ASN A 46 -14.00 -9.29 3.80
CA ASN A 46 -14.04 -7.97 4.43
C ASN A 46 -12.66 -7.40 4.81
N LYS A 47 -11.59 -7.87 4.16
CA LYS A 47 -10.20 -7.47 4.45
C LYS A 47 -9.49 -6.97 3.20
N VAL A 48 -8.51 -6.09 3.40
CA VAL A 48 -7.54 -5.71 2.38
C VAL A 48 -6.14 -6.09 2.87
N ILE A 49 -5.43 -6.86 2.06
CA ILE A 49 -4.04 -7.29 2.29
C ILE A 49 -3.15 -6.43 1.41
N CYS A 50 -2.26 -5.64 2.01
CA CYS A 50 -1.23 -4.88 1.31
C CYS A 50 0.10 -5.62 1.42
N LEU A 51 0.68 -6.01 0.31
CA LEU A 51 1.98 -6.69 0.26
C LEU A 51 3.11 -5.68 0.04
N THR A 52 4.24 -5.90 0.70
CA THR A 52 5.44 -5.07 0.62
C THR A 52 6.68 -5.93 0.38
N GLY A 53 7.72 -5.35 -0.25
CA GLY A 53 9.00 -6.01 -0.46
C GLY A 53 9.32 -6.33 -1.92
N ASN A 54 10.01 -7.43 -2.17
CA ASN A 54 10.45 -7.86 -3.48
C ASN A 54 9.27 -8.16 -4.42
N LEU A 55 9.31 -7.58 -5.63
CA LEU A 55 8.21 -7.66 -6.61
C LEU A 55 7.88 -9.11 -7.01
N GLY A 56 8.88 -9.95 -7.23
CA GLY A 56 8.68 -11.35 -7.59
C GLY A 56 7.98 -12.13 -6.47
N ALA A 57 8.43 -11.92 -5.22
CA ALA A 57 7.83 -12.54 -4.04
C ALA A 57 6.40 -12.02 -3.78
N ILE A 58 6.14 -10.73 -4.02
CA ILE A 58 4.78 -10.16 -3.96
C ILE A 58 3.89 -10.83 -5.00
N ASN A 59 4.31 -10.91 -6.27
CA ASN A 59 3.52 -11.53 -7.33
C ASN A 59 3.21 -13.00 -7.02
N GLU A 60 4.19 -13.78 -6.58
CA GLU A 60 3.97 -15.18 -6.19
C GLU A 60 3.02 -15.28 -4.99
N SER A 61 3.16 -14.42 -3.99
CA SER A 61 2.26 -14.38 -2.84
C SER A 61 0.82 -14.07 -3.26
N MET A 62 0.63 -13.10 -4.16
CA MET A 62 -0.69 -12.73 -4.69
C MET A 62 -1.40 -13.90 -5.37
N THR A 63 -0.65 -14.74 -6.12
CA THR A 63 -1.25 -15.93 -6.78
C THR A 63 -1.70 -17.02 -5.81
N LYS A 64 -1.16 -17.02 -4.59
CA LYS A 64 -1.50 -18.00 -3.54
C LYS A 64 -2.68 -17.56 -2.68
N LEU A 65 -3.04 -16.26 -2.67
CA LEU A 65 -4.15 -15.74 -1.88
C LEU A 65 -5.49 -16.16 -2.49
N THR A 66 -6.48 -16.36 -1.62
CA THR A 66 -7.87 -16.70 -1.99
C THR A 66 -8.84 -15.70 -1.37
N ASN A 67 -10.11 -15.74 -1.78
CA ASN A 67 -11.12 -14.78 -1.32
C ASN A 67 -11.49 -14.92 0.17
N GLU A 68 -11.08 -16.01 0.82
CA GLU A 68 -11.36 -16.25 2.23
C GLU A 68 -10.06 -16.68 2.94
N GLU A 69 -9.35 -15.71 3.51
CA GLU A 69 -8.11 -15.94 4.23
C GLU A 69 -8.23 -15.53 5.70
N SER A 70 -7.78 -16.41 6.59
CA SER A 70 -7.43 -15.99 7.94
C SER A 70 -6.06 -15.31 7.94
N VAL A 71 -5.79 -14.45 8.92
CA VAL A 71 -4.47 -13.80 9.06
C VAL A 71 -3.34 -14.84 9.16
N ASN A 72 -3.57 -15.96 9.86
CA ASN A 72 -2.60 -17.04 9.94
C ASN A 72 -2.40 -17.76 8.60
N SER A 73 -3.43 -17.89 7.77
CA SER A 73 -3.30 -18.45 6.42
C SER A 73 -2.43 -17.52 5.54
N VAL A 74 -2.67 -16.21 5.58
CA VAL A 74 -1.81 -15.22 4.90
C VAL A 74 -0.37 -15.37 5.34
N ARG A 75 -0.12 -15.39 6.66
CA ARG A 75 1.22 -15.59 7.23
C ARG A 75 1.91 -16.83 6.67
N ASN A 76 1.24 -17.98 6.69
CA ASN A 76 1.83 -19.24 6.23
C ASN A 76 2.18 -19.21 4.74
N LYS A 77 1.37 -18.54 3.91
CA LYS A 77 1.63 -18.33 2.48
C LYS A 77 2.83 -17.44 2.25
N LEU A 78 2.98 -16.36 3.03
CA LEU A 78 4.16 -15.49 2.97
C LEU A 78 5.43 -16.24 3.35
N ILE A 79 5.42 -17.04 4.44
CA ILE A 79 6.55 -17.88 4.84
C ILE A 79 6.92 -18.85 3.71
N GLY A 80 5.93 -19.53 3.13
CA GLY A 80 6.16 -20.46 2.03
C GLY A 80 6.73 -19.78 0.78
N THR A 81 6.29 -18.56 0.47
CA THR A 81 6.86 -17.78 -0.63
C THR A 81 8.28 -17.32 -0.31
N TYR A 82 8.51 -16.74 0.87
CA TYR A 82 9.84 -16.31 1.30
C TYR A 82 10.86 -17.43 1.21
N ASN A 83 10.53 -18.60 1.76
CA ASN A 83 11.39 -19.79 1.71
C ASN A 83 11.67 -20.28 0.28
N SER A 84 10.75 -20.07 -0.66
CA SER A 84 10.98 -20.40 -2.08
C SER A 84 11.93 -19.44 -2.79
N TYR A 85 12.10 -18.21 -2.25
CA TYR A 85 12.95 -17.16 -2.83
C TYR A 85 14.32 -17.05 -2.17
N ILE A 86 14.52 -17.54 -0.95
CA ILE A 86 15.77 -17.39 -0.17
C ILE A 86 17.04 -17.90 -0.91
N ASN A 87 16.87 -18.84 -1.83
CA ASN A 87 17.97 -19.36 -2.66
C ASN A 87 17.99 -18.82 -4.09
N ARG A 88 17.10 -17.88 -4.43
CA ARG A 88 16.95 -17.34 -5.81
C ARG A 88 17.32 -15.88 -5.90
N VAL A 89 17.26 -15.16 -4.79
CA VAL A 89 17.47 -13.71 -4.70
C VAL A 89 18.51 -13.48 -3.60
N PRO A 90 19.48 -12.57 -3.79
CA PRO A 90 20.38 -12.18 -2.70
C PRO A 90 19.59 -11.74 -1.46
N ASP A 91 20.06 -12.13 -0.27
CA ASP A 91 19.37 -11.87 1.00
C ASP A 91 19.06 -10.37 1.20
N GLU A 92 19.96 -9.50 0.75
CA GLU A 92 19.84 -8.04 0.83
C GLU A 92 18.66 -7.47 0.01
N LEU A 93 18.20 -8.23 -1.00
CA LEU A 93 17.10 -7.84 -1.90
C LEU A 93 15.81 -8.60 -1.60
N LEU A 94 15.85 -9.56 -0.69
CA LEU A 94 14.69 -10.39 -0.36
C LEU A 94 13.93 -9.82 0.84
N GLU A 95 13.12 -8.82 0.58
CA GLU A 95 12.15 -8.32 1.53
C GLU A 95 10.76 -8.89 1.22
N LEU A 96 9.99 -9.24 2.24
CA LEU A 96 8.58 -9.60 2.10
C LEU A 96 7.84 -9.32 3.41
N GLY A 97 6.71 -8.65 3.29
CA GLY A 97 5.82 -8.36 4.40
C GLY A 97 4.38 -8.13 3.95
N ALA A 98 3.49 -8.01 4.92
CA ALA A 98 2.10 -7.68 4.69
C ALA A 98 1.51 -6.84 5.82
N TYR A 99 0.55 -5.99 5.43
CA TYR A 99 -0.40 -5.33 6.33
C TYR A 99 -1.80 -5.81 5.96
N VAL A 100 -2.56 -6.30 6.93
CA VAL A 100 -3.95 -6.74 6.74
C VAL A 100 -4.85 -5.80 7.49
N PHE A 101 -5.69 -5.09 6.77
CA PHE A 101 -6.69 -4.16 7.31
C PHE A 101 -8.05 -4.86 7.38
N SER A 102 -8.67 -4.83 8.54
CA SER A 102 -10.02 -5.39 8.76
C SER A 102 -10.79 -4.62 9.82
N VAL A 103 -12.10 -4.80 9.84
CA VAL A 103 -12.96 -4.34 10.94
C VAL A 103 -13.49 -5.56 11.68
N GLU A 104 -13.28 -5.61 12.99
CA GLU A 104 -13.64 -6.73 13.85
C GLU A 104 -14.40 -6.21 15.07
N ASN A 105 -15.66 -6.61 15.23
CA ASN A 105 -16.53 -6.15 16.31
C ASN A 105 -16.63 -4.61 16.41
N GLY A 106 -16.71 -3.93 15.27
CA GLY A 106 -16.79 -2.47 15.18
C GLY A 106 -15.48 -1.74 15.50
N ILE A 107 -14.36 -2.44 15.58
CA ILE A 107 -13.02 -1.89 15.83
C ILE A 107 -12.17 -2.13 14.59
N GLY A 108 -11.45 -1.10 14.17
CA GLY A 108 -10.45 -1.26 13.12
C GLY A 108 -9.23 -2.02 13.63
N VAL A 109 -8.75 -2.96 12.86
CA VAL A 109 -7.58 -3.78 13.20
C VAL A 109 -6.61 -3.81 12.04
N VAL A 110 -5.34 -3.58 12.33
CA VAL A 110 -4.23 -3.72 11.40
C VAL A 110 -3.30 -4.80 11.88
N TYR A 111 -3.16 -5.87 11.11
CA TYR A 111 -2.16 -6.89 11.34
C TYR A 111 -0.94 -6.61 10.49
N GLN A 112 0.23 -6.61 11.12
CA GLN A 112 1.52 -6.47 10.46
C GLN A 112 2.33 -7.75 10.61
N MET A 113 3.03 -8.14 9.54
CA MET A 113 3.98 -9.26 9.55
C MET A 113 5.08 -9.00 8.52
N SER A 114 6.32 -9.35 8.85
CA SER A 114 7.51 -9.11 8.05
C SER A 114 8.50 -10.26 8.15
N HIS A 115 9.31 -10.45 7.11
CA HIS A 115 10.42 -11.41 7.14
C HIS A 115 11.44 -11.09 8.24
N GLU A 116 11.64 -9.81 8.56
CA GLU A 116 12.60 -9.34 9.56
C GLU A 116 12.35 -9.91 10.96
N ASP A 117 11.09 -10.12 11.31
CA ASP A 117 10.67 -10.69 12.59
C ASP A 117 10.18 -12.16 12.48
N GLY A 118 10.51 -12.84 11.36
CA GLY A 118 10.06 -14.22 11.09
C GLY A 118 8.57 -14.33 10.88
N PHE A 119 7.94 -13.27 10.38
CA PHE A 119 6.50 -13.19 10.15
C PHE A 119 5.67 -13.33 11.43
N ILE A 120 6.15 -12.80 12.55
CA ILE A 120 5.33 -12.65 13.76
C ILE A 120 4.14 -11.74 13.42
N VAL A 121 2.94 -12.18 13.83
CA VAL A 121 1.72 -11.40 13.61
C VAL A 121 1.57 -10.37 14.72
N ASN A 122 1.80 -9.12 14.41
CA ASN A 122 1.59 -7.98 15.31
C ASN A 122 0.21 -7.39 15.06
N LYS A 123 -0.67 -7.41 16.07
CA LYS A 123 -2.04 -6.86 16.00
C LYS A 123 -2.07 -5.45 16.59
N ASN A 124 -2.52 -4.48 15.81
CA ASN A 124 -2.73 -3.10 16.23
C ASN A 124 -4.22 -2.74 16.10
N GLU A 125 -4.83 -2.32 17.20
CA GLU A 125 -6.24 -1.89 17.24
C GLU A 125 -6.34 -0.37 17.18
N THR A 126 -7.35 0.14 16.48
CA THR A 126 -7.54 1.58 16.26
C THR A 126 -7.99 2.35 17.50
N ILE A 127 -8.30 1.68 18.60
CA ILE A 127 -8.63 2.30 19.89
C ILE A 127 -7.54 3.29 20.36
N ASN A 128 -6.27 2.97 20.06
CA ASN A 128 -5.13 3.78 20.47
C ASN A 128 -4.60 4.69 19.35
N GLN A 129 -4.88 4.36 18.11
CA GLN A 129 -4.38 5.09 16.95
C GLN A 129 -5.27 4.80 15.73
N ASN A 130 -6.00 5.80 15.28
CA ASN A 130 -6.90 5.67 14.13
C ASN A 130 -6.27 6.03 12.77
N LEU A 131 -5.07 6.61 12.76
CA LEU A 131 -4.32 6.99 11.57
C LEU A 131 -3.00 6.22 11.50
N PHE A 132 -2.80 5.46 10.44
CA PHE A 132 -1.57 4.74 10.15
C PHE A 132 -0.96 5.26 8.84
N VAL A 133 0.33 5.56 8.89
CA VAL A 133 1.13 5.92 7.72
C VAL A 133 2.32 4.98 7.65
N ILE A 134 2.44 4.30 6.53
CA ILE A 134 3.49 3.31 6.29
C ILE A 134 4.23 3.74 5.02
N SER A 135 5.51 4.04 5.15
CA SER A 135 6.42 4.36 4.07
C SER A 135 7.82 3.96 4.51
N PRO A 136 8.70 3.53 3.61
CA PRO A 136 10.07 3.14 3.99
C PRO A 136 10.83 4.29 4.66
N ASP A 137 10.76 5.49 4.08
CA ASP A 137 11.67 6.58 4.45
C ASP A 137 10.97 7.84 4.99
N LYS A 138 9.63 7.95 4.81
CA LYS A 138 8.90 9.22 5.00
C LYS A 138 7.68 9.13 5.91
N SER A 139 7.50 8.04 6.65
CA SER A 139 6.30 7.84 7.47
C SER A 139 6.05 9.00 8.44
N SER A 140 7.11 9.47 9.12
CA SER A 140 6.99 10.56 10.10
C SER A 140 6.68 11.90 9.43
N GLU A 141 7.31 12.20 8.29
CA GLU A 141 7.08 13.45 7.55
C GLU A 141 5.66 13.49 6.98
N VAL A 142 5.20 12.39 6.38
CA VAL A 142 3.83 12.27 5.85
C VAL A 142 2.81 12.38 6.97
N LEU A 143 3.05 11.72 8.10
CA LEU A 143 2.16 11.79 9.26
C LEU A 143 2.06 13.22 9.80
N GLN A 144 3.18 13.93 9.91
CA GLN A 144 3.20 15.32 10.36
C GLN A 144 2.46 16.22 9.37
N TYR A 145 2.73 16.07 8.07
CA TYR A 145 2.00 16.82 7.02
C TYR A 145 0.49 16.64 7.12
N ILE A 146 0.02 15.38 7.27
CA ILE A 146 -1.41 15.09 7.39
C ILE A 146 -1.99 15.78 8.64
N LYS A 147 -1.32 15.70 9.79
CA LYS A 147 -1.77 16.36 11.02
C LYS A 147 -1.92 17.87 10.85
N ASP A 148 -0.96 18.51 10.19
CA ASP A 148 -0.97 19.95 9.96
C ASP A 148 -2.06 20.39 8.97
N GLU A 149 -2.34 19.56 7.96
CA GLU A 149 -3.34 19.85 6.93
C GLU A 149 -4.78 19.53 7.37
N VAL A 150 -5.00 18.56 8.24
CA VAL A 150 -6.34 18.24 8.79
C VAL A 150 -6.91 19.40 9.58
N ILE A 151 -6.07 20.21 10.23
CA ILE A 151 -6.51 21.42 10.94
C ILE A 151 -7.08 22.46 9.97
N LYS A 152 -6.61 22.48 8.71
CA LYS A 152 -6.98 23.47 7.68
C LYS A 152 -8.16 23.01 6.81
N ASP A 153 -8.38 21.72 6.68
CA ASP A 153 -9.39 21.11 5.80
C ASP A 153 -10.08 19.95 6.50
N ASN A 154 -11.37 20.08 6.73
CA ASN A 154 -12.18 19.04 7.39
C ASN A 154 -12.42 17.80 6.50
N ASN A 155 -12.06 17.84 5.21
CA ASN A 155 -12.18 16.69 4.33
C ASN A 155 -10.88 15.88 4.32
N PHE A 156 -10.86 14.83 5.12
CA PHE A 156 -9.68 13.97 5.26
C PHE A 156 -9.22 13.37 3.92
N GLY A 157 -10.14 12.99 3.03
CA GLY A 157 -9.80 12.48 1.70
C GLY A 157 -9.00 13.47 0.86
N ASN A 158 -9.37 14.75 0.90
CA ASN A 158 -8.63 15.83 0.25
C ASN A 158 -7.23 16.01 0.84
N VAL A 159 -7.11 15.90 2.17
CA VAL A 159 -5.81 15.99 2.86
C VAL A 159 -4.88 14.87 2.43
N VAL A 160 -5.37 13.63 2.41
CA VAL A 160 -4.61 12.46 1.95
C VAL A 160 -4.18 12.63 0.49
N TYR A 161 -5.08 13.09 -0.37
CA TYR A 161 -4.77 13.34 -1.77
C TYR A 161 -3.66 14.37 -1.95
N ARG A 162 -3.72 15.49 -1.20
CA ARG A 162 -2.64 16.51 -1.19
C ARG A 162 -1.32 15.93 -0.66
N ALA A 163 -1.37 15.05 0.36
CA ALA A 163 -0.17 14.39 0.86
C ALA A 163 0.50 13.53 -0.23
N TYR A 164 -0.27 12.71 -0.95
CA TYR A 164 0.28 11.94 -2.08
C TYR A 164 0.89 12.83 -3.16
N ASN A 165 0.25 13.96 -3.51
CA ASN A 165 0.79 14.90 -4.48
C ASN A 165 2.07 15.60 -3.98
N TYR A 166 2.12 15.95 -2.70
CA TYR A 166 3.28 16.63 -2.10
C TYR A 166 4.49 15.70 -2.02
N PHE A 167 4.29 14.44 -1.62
CA PHE A 167 5.35 13.46 -1.48
C PHE A 167 5.60 12.63 -2.75
N CYS A 168 4.83 12.88 -3.83
CA CYS A 168 5.04 12.23 -5.10
C CYS A 168 6.47 12.47 -5.61
N GLY A 169 7.15 11.40 -6.03
CA GLY A 169 8.53 11.44 -6.48
C GLY A 169 8.94 10.12 -7.10
N GLU A 170 10.20 9.76 -6.96
CA GLU A 170 10.75 8.54 -7.55
C GLU A 170 10.15 7.26 -6.97
N THR A 171 9.88 7.25 -5.67
CA THR A 171 9.46 6.07 -4.92
C THR A 171 7.96 6.01 -4.61
N ILE A 172 7.28 7.15 -4.64
CA ILE A 172 5.85 7.30 -4.34
C ILE A 172 5.15 7.92 -5.54
N GLY A 173 4.07 7.31 -6.03
CA GLY A 173 3.33 7.87 -7.16
C GLY A 173 2.50 6.85 -7.94
N GLY A 174 2.20 7.21 -9.19
CA GLY A 174 1.36 6.41 -10.06
C GLY A 174 -0.12 6.49 -9.73
N ASN A 175 -0.87 5.44 -9.98
CA ASN A 175 -2.28 5.39 -9.64
C ASN A 175 -2.47 5.19 -8.14
N LEU A 176 -3.50 5.82 -7.60
CA LEU A 176 -3.89 5.67 -6.20
C LEU A 176 -5.06 4.69 -6.12
N TYR A 177 -4.87 3.63 -5.37
CA TYR A 177 -5.92 2.68 -5.02
C TYR A 177 -6.52 3.07 -3.69
N LYS A 178 -7.85 3.18 -3.63
CA LYS A 178 -8.60 3.55 -2.45
C LYS A 178 -9.57 2.44 -2.07
N TYR A 179 -9.64 2.11 -0.79
CA TYR A 179 -10.52 1.08 -0.26
C TYR A 179 -11.34 1.65 0.89
N TYR A 180 -12.61 1.28 0.91
CA TYR A 180 -13.50 1.41 2.06
C TYR A 180 -13.73 0.02 2.63
N ILE A 181 -13.36 -0.20 3.88
CA ILE A 181 -13.38 -1.52 4.52
C ILE A 181 -14.27 -1.44 5.74
N ASN A 182 -15.32 -2.25 5.80
CA ASN A 182 -16.17 -2.42 6.96
C ASN A 182 -16.47 -3.91 7.19
N GLU A 183 -17.29 -4.24 8.19
CA GLU A 183 -17.60 -5.64 8.50
C GLU A 183 -18.38 -6.35 7.38
N GLN A 184 -19.10 -5.61 6.55
CA GLN A 184 -19.94 -6.12 5.47
C GLN A 184 -19.13 -6.43 4.20
N GLY A 185 -17.98 -5.77 4.03
CA GLY A 185 -17.14 -5.98 2.84
C GLY A 185 -16.17 -4.86 2.54
N VAL A 186 -15.69 -4.85 1.30
CA VAL A 186 -14.71 -3.91 0.78
C VAL A 186 -15.24 -3.29 -0.52
N GLU A 187 -15.23 -1.96 -0.58
CA GLU A 187 -15.38 -1.22 -1.84
C GLU A 187 -14.00 -0.72 -2.30
N ALA A 188 -13.69 -0.90 -3.58
CA ALA A 188 -12.40 -0.55 -4.15
C ALA A 188 -12.55 0.48 -5.28
N TYR A 189 -11.69 1.48 -5.29
CA TYR A 189 -11.65 2.55 -6.29
C TYR A 189 -10.22 2.77 -6.75
N LYS A 190 -10.07 3.15 -8.01
CA LYS A 190 -8.80 3.54 -8.60
C LYS A 190 -8.89 4.99 -9.06
N THR A 191 -7.93 5.82 -8.67
CA THR A 191 -7.80 7.19 -9.13
C THR A 191 -6.38 7.45 -9.61
N LYS A 192 -6.21 8.23 -10.66
CA LYS A 192 -4.89 8.67 -11.10
C LYS A 192 -4.35 9.73 -10.12
N ILE A 193 -3.13 9.57 -9.63
CA ILE A 193 -2.45 10.63 -8.90
C ILE A 193 -2.07 11.71 -9.90
N LEU A 194 -2.51 12.95 -9.67
CA LEU A 194 -2.27 14.05 -10.58
C LEU A 194 -0.77 14.43 -10.63
N ASP A 195 -0.28 14.49 -11.85
CA ASP A 195 0.87 15.23 -12.36
C ASP A 195 2.04 15.53 -11.39
N CYS A 196 2.78 14.51 -11.04
CA CYS A 196 4.15 14.72 -10.61
C CYS A 196 5.00 15.12 -11.82
N LYS A 197 5.43 16.39 -11.92
CA LYS A 197 6.28 16.87 -13.01
C LYS A 197 7.58 16.06 -13.15
N MET A 198 8.08 15.49 -12.05
CA MET A 198 9.26 14.61 -12.05
C MET A 198 8.98 13.26 -12.72
N CYS A 199 7.79 12.69 -12.59
CA CYS A 199 7.44 11.42 -13.23
C CYS A 199 7.57 11.46 -14.76
N ARG A 200 7.23 12.58 -15.39
CA ARG A 200 7.36 12.75 -16.86
C ARG A 200 8.81 12.72 -17.34
N CYS A 201 9.75 13.17 -16.52
CA CYS A 201 11.16 13.19 -16.89
C CYS A 201 11.78 11.78 -16.87
N TYR A 202 11.41 10.94 -15.89
CA TYR A 202 11.94 9.58 -15.77
C TYR A 202 11.33 8.63 -16.81
N GLN A 203 10.04 8.74 -17.10
CA GLN A 203 9.36 7.93 -18.12
C GLN A 203 9.94 8.17 -19.54
N LYS A 204 10.35 9.40 -19.87
CA LYS A 204 11.04 9.71 -21.13
C LYS A 204 12.42 9.05 -21.24
N LYS A 205 13.16 8.90 -20.13
CA LYS A 205 14.46 8.24 -20.11
C LYS A 205 14.37 6.71 -20.27
N ALA A 206 13.31 6.10 -19.74
CA ALA A 206 13.08 4.66 -19.82
C ALA A 206 12.49 4.18 -21.16
N GLY A 207 12.21 5.07 -22.12
CA GLY A 207 11.62 4.71 -23.41
C GLY A 207 10.18 4.20 -23.35
N LEU A 208 9.49 4.38 -22.22
CA LEU A 208 8.11 3.97 -22.04
C LEU A 208 7.16 5.03 -22.59
N THR A 209 6.42 4.68 -23.64
CA THR A 209 5.34 5.51 -24.19
C THR A 209 4.08 5.28 -23.35
N ILE A 210 3.59 6.34 -22.68
CA ILE A 210 2.33 6.31 -21.97
C ILE A 210 1.21 6.53 -22.99
N LYS A 211 0.25 5.61 -23.01
CA LYS A 211 -1.06 5.91 -23.59
C LYS A 211 -1.91 6.57 -22.51
N ASP A 212 -2.34 7.80 -22.78
CA ASP A 212 -3.29 8.53 -21.94
C ASP A 212 -4.68 7.86 -22.08
N ASP A 213 -5.05 7.03 -21.12
CA ASP A 213 -6.44 6.63 -20.93
C ASP A 213 -7.01 7.42 -19.75
N ILE A 214 -7.80 8.43 -20.12
CA ILE A 214 -8.62 9.22 -19.21
C ILE A 214 -9.96 8.51 -19.17
N ASP A 215 -10.17 7.62 -18.20
CA ASP A 215 -11.52 7.29 -17.73
C ASP A 215 -11.41 6.41 -16.48
N GLY A 216 -12.12 6.81 -15.42
CA GLY A 216 -12.16 6.07 -14.17
C GLY A 216 -13.01 4.82 -14.31
N GLU A 217 -12.40 3.66 -14.33
CA GLU A 217 -13.11 2.39 -14.23
C GLU A 217 -13.18 1.90 -12.78
N VAL A 218 -14.39 1.51 -12.39
CA VAL A 218 -14.67 0.73 -11.18
C VAL A 218 -14.14 -0.69 -11.40
N VAL A 219 -13.26 -1.18 -10.54
CA VAL A 219 -12.69 -2.52 -10.60
C VAL A 219 -13.23 -3.38 -9.48
#